data_c1babac3fa7e908c66ddf1a08238325c
#
_entry.id   c1babac3fa7e908c66ddf1a08238325c
#
_cell.length_a   1.000
_cell.length_b   1.000
_cell.length_c   1.000
_cell.angle_alpha   90.00
_cell.angle_beta   90.00
_cell.angle_gamma   90.00
#
_symmetry.space_group_name_H-M   'P 1'
#
loop_
_entity.id
_entity.type
_entity.pdbx_description
1 polymer ?
#
loop_
_entity_poly.entity_id
_entity_poly.type
_entity_poly.pdbx_seq_one_letter_code
_entity_poly.pdbx_strand_id
1 'polypeptide(L)'
;FEFAKKFGLPLIMVVQPEDRVLDARTTTEAYEEEGILVNSGQFNGMDSVKAREKIAQYLDEKGLGGDRISYRLRDWGISRQRYWGAPIPIIYCDRCGTIPVPEKDLPVVLPSNVEITGTGESPLKGVKEFVETRCPKCGGPGRRETDTMDTFVESSWYFDRFASPDYDKGPLDKKRVDYWMPVDQYIGGIEHAILHLLYSRFFTRILREMGWVSVDEPFTNLLTQGMVCKEVYECPKDGYLFPDEAEGQGETIRCRKCGEQISIGRLEKMSKSKKNVVDPEYLVENYGADTARMFCLFASPPEKDLDWSDQGVEGSARFLNRVWRLFYEQHGHLQNVKPLPFGTILDGGRKSLRQKVHKTIKKVTEDIERFHFNTAISAVMELVNEIYVSEIKDNDDDGSRRVMREAVETVVILLSPFAPHFAEELWEALGDRESVIKTRWPDYDPEAVLEDEILIVVQVNGRLRDRITIPASYGEEEVKMWALKSERIRKLVEGKEIKRVILVPKKLVNIVC
;
A
#
# COMPACT_ATOMS: atom_id res chain seq x y z
N PHE A 1 44.24 -3.50 -3.03
CA PHE A 1 45.27 -2.48 -3.01
C PHE A 1 45.64 -2.09 -1.58
N GLU A 2 44.69 -1.58 -0.79
CA GLU A 2 44.94 -1.17 0.63
C GLU A 2 45.49 -2.31 1.47
N PHE A 3 44.93 -3.52 1.34
CA PHE A 3 45.43 -4.71 2.02
C PHE A 3 46.90 -5.01 1.66
N ALA A 4 47.23 -4.98 0.35
CA ALA A 4 48.59 -5.23 -0.10
C ALA A 4 49.57 -4.19 0.42
N LYS A 5 49.21 -2.91 0.42
CA LYS A 5 50.05 -1.83 1.01
C LYS A 5 50.23 -2.01 2.52
N LYS A 6 49.15 -2.30 3.26
CA LYS A 6 49.18 -2.47 4.70
C LYS A 6 50.10 -3.62 5.14
N PHE A 7 50.13 -4.70 4.37
CA PHE A 7 50.90 -5.91 4.68
C PHE A 7 52.21 -6.04 3.90
N GLY A 8 52.60 -5.01 3.11
CA GLY A 8 53.86 -5.01 2.39
C GLY A 8 53.94 -6.04 1.23
N LEU A 9 52.80 -6.43 0.67
CA LEU A 9 52.77 -7.36 -0.46
C LEU A 9 53.18 -6.68 -1.76
N PRO A 10 53.82 -7.39 -2.70
CA PRO A 10 54.23 -6.81 -3.97
C PRO A 10 53.03 -6.41 -4.80
N LEU A 11 53.07 -5.20 -5.36
CA LEU A 11 52.06 -4.67 -6.29
C LEU A 11 52.66 -4.67 -7.68
N ILE A 12 51.97 -5.28 -8.61
CA ILE A 12 52.34 -5.29 -10.04
C ILE A 12 51.25 -4.59 -10.83
N MET A 13 51.63 -3.55 -11.57
CA MET A 13 50.70 -2.87 -12.46
C MET A 13 50.45 -3.72 -13.69
N VAL A 14 49.19 -4.09 -13.93
CA VAL A 14 48.77 -4.94 -15.06
C VAL A 14 47.85 -4.23 -16.04
N VAL A 15 47.29 -3.09 -15.64
CA VAL A 15 46.48 -2.20 -16.50
C VAL A 15 47.05 -0.79 -16.38
N GLN A 16 47.29 -0.13 -17.51
CA GLN A 16 47.74 1.24 -17.60
C GLN A 16 46.69 2.10 -18.32
N PRO A 17 46.40 3.32 -17.88
CA PRO A 17 45.65 4.26 -18.69
C PRO A 17 46.37 4.58 -20.00
N GLU A 18 45.63 4.98 -21.04
CA GLU A 18 46.21 5.30 -22.34
C GLU A 18 47.00 6.63 -22.37
N ASP A 19 46.62 7.56 -21.47
CA ASP A 19 47.11 8.94 -21.47
C ASP A 19 48.31 9.18 -20.53
N ARG A 20 48.60 8.24 -19.62
CA ARG A 20 49.67 8.39 -18.63
C ARG A 20 50.21 7.03 -18.15
N VAL A 21 51.39 7.04 -17.57
CA VAL A 21 51.99 5.82 -17.00
C VAL A 21 51.90 5.86 -15.49
N LEU A 22 51.27 4.83 -14.89
CA LEU A 22 51.20 4.62 -13.47
C LEU A 22 52.33 3.71 -12.98
N ASP A 23 52.98 4.07 -11.85
CA ASP A 23 54.02 3.23 -11.19
C ASP A 23 53.42 2.70 -9.87
N ALA A 24 53.42 1.38 -9.71
CA ALA A 24 52.93 0.70 -8.51
C ALA A 24 53.53 1.19 -7.20
N ARG A 25 54.78 1.73 -7.24
CA ARG A 25 55.50 2.25 -6.08
C ARG A 25 55.01 3.61 -5.60
N THR A 26 54.46 4.42 -6.53
CA THR A 26 54.03 5.81 -6.26
C THR A 26 52.53 5.97 -6.23
N THR A 27 51.78 4.99 -6.73
CA THR A 27 50.31 5.01 -6.77
C THR A 27 49.74 4.98 -5.36
N THR A 28 48.78 5.89 -5.10
CA THR A 28 48.14 6.07 -3.80
C THR A 28 46.81 5.31 -3.67
N GLU A 29 46.19 4.96 -4.77
CA GLU A 29 44.91 4.28 -4.90
C GLU A 29 44.91 3.22 -5.99
N ALA A 30 43.94 2.29 -5.99
CA ALA A 30 43.79 1.31 -7.05
C ALA A 30 43.32 1.99 -8.34
N TYR A 31 43.83 1.55 -9.46
CA TYR A 31 43.31 1.96 -10.76
C TYR A 31 42.16 1.04 -11.16
N GLU A 32 40.97 1.57 -11.25
CA GLU A 32 39.73 0.80 -11.48
C GLU A 32 39.12 1.00 -12.87
N GLU A 33 39.70 1.92 -13.67
CA GLU A 33 39.20 2.25 -15.02
C GLU A 33 39.75 1.29 -16.09
N GLU A 34 39.22 1.41 -17.29
CA GLU A 34 39.70 0.67 -18.46
C GLU A 34 41.05 1.19 -18.95
N GLY A 35 41.82 0.33 -19.58
CA GLY A 35 43.13 0.70 -20.05
C GLY A 35 43.82 -0.42 -20.85
N ILE A 36 45.14 -0.28 -21.07
CA ILE A 36 45.94 -1.24 -21.83
C ILE A 36 46.68 -2.17 -20.90
N LEU A 37 46.70 -3.47 -21.22
CA LEU A 37 47.39 -4.46 -20.41
C LEU A 37 48.90 -4.35 -20.57
N VAL A 38 49.60 -4.40 -19.42
CA VAL A 38 51.06 -4.46 -19.31
C VAL A 38 51.45 -5.57 -18.32
N ASN A 39 52.66 -6.06 -18.33
CA ASN A 39 53.14 -7.14 -17.47
C ASN A 39 52.23 -8.38 -17.47
N SER A 40 51.50 -8.63 -18.54
CA SER A 40 50.45 -9.65 -18.68
C SER A 40 50.82 -10.70 -19.76
N GLY A 41 52.09 -10.87 -20.06
CA GLY A 41 52.61 -11.87 -20.99
C GLY A 41 52.03 -11.69 -22.41
N GLN A 42 51.41 -12.73 -22.94
CA GLN A 42 50.82 -12.72 -24.28
C GLN A 42 49.65 -11.74 -24.46
N PHE A 43 49.11 -11.19 -23.40
CA PHE A 43 48.01 -10.24 -23.44
C PHE A 43 48.46 -8.77 -23.38
N ASN A 44 49.78 -8.52 -23.29
CA ASN A 44 50.33 -7.16 -23.31
C ASN A 44 49.86 -6.38 -24.54
N GLY A 45 49.53 -5.11 -24.35
CA GLY A 45 49.08 -4.21 -25.40
C GLY A 45 47.62 -4.37 -25.78
N MET A 46 46.87 -5.31 -25.16
CA MET A 46 45.45 -5.44 -25.37
C MET A 46 44.67 -4.45 -24.50
N ASP A 47 43.58 -3.96 -25.06
CA ASP A 47 42.54 -3.28 -24.31
C ASP A 47 41.97 -4.19 -23.19
N SER A 48 41.76 -3.64 -21.98
CA SER A 48 41.40 -4.43 -20.79
C SER A 48 40.05 -5.13 -20.90
N VAL A 49 39.10 -4.56 -21.66
CA VAL A 49 37.76 -5.17 -21.87
C VAL A 49 37.91 -6.40 -22.77
N LYS A 50 38.62 -6.23 -23.92
CA LYS A 50 38.88 -7.34 -24.84
C LYS A 50 39.78 -8.41 -24.24
N ALA A 51 40.72 -8.01 -23.39
CA ALA A 51 41.61 -8.93 -22.71
C ALA A 51 40.86 -9.86 -21.75
N ARG A 52 39.80 -9.41 -21.07
CA ARG A 52 38.97 -10.27 -20.18
C ARG A 52 38.44 -11.50 -20.93
N GLU A 53 37.86 -11.29 -22.10
CA GLU A 53 37.33 -12.39 -22.92
C GLU A 53 38.47 -13.34 -23.38
N LYS A 54 39.58 -12.78 -23.83
CA LYS A 54 40.72 -13.57 -24.28
C LYS A 54 41.41 -14.35 -23.19
N ILE A 55 41.51 -13.79 -21.99
CA ILE A 55 42.05 -14.47 -20.80
C ILE A 55 41.10 -15.59 -20.36
N ALA A 56 39.78 -15.36 -20.34
CA ALA A 56 38.81 -16.37 -20.01
C ALA A 56 38.85 -17.54 -20.99
N GLN A 57 38.92 -17.28 -22.29
CA GLN A 57 39.09 -18.29 -23.32
C GLN A 57 40.40 -19.09 -23.17
N TYR A 58 41.52 -18.41 -22.91
CA TYR A 58 42.82 -19.05 -22.67
C TYR A 58 42.79 -19.97 -21.42
N LEU A 59 42.13 -19.55 -20.35
CA LEU A 59 41.99 -20.38 -19.14
C LEU A 59 41.11 -21.61 -19.41
N ASP A 60 40.07 -21.46 -20.19
CA ASP A 60 39.17 -22.58 -20.59
C ASP A 60 39.94 -23.59 -21.46
N GLU A 61 40.69 -23.14 -22.48
CA GLU A 61 41.52 -23.98 -23.35
C GLU A 61 42.61 -24.77 -22.56
N LYS A 62 43.05 -24.21 -21.43
CA LYS A 62 44.06 -24.85 -20.54
C LYS A 62 43.42 -25.71 -19.45
N GLY A 63 42.09 -25.74 -19.33
CA GLY A 63 41.39 -26.44 -18.28
C GLY A 63 41.64 -25.85 -16.85
N LEU A 64 42.03 -24.57 -16.77
CA LEU A 64 42.35 -23.86 -15.54
C LEU A 64 41.20 -23.00 -15.00
N GLY A 65 40.20 -22.76 -15.82
CA GLY A 65 39.05 -21.93 -15.49
C GLY A 65 38.23 -21.64 -16.74
N GLY A 66 37.23 -20.75 -16.65
CA GLY A 66 36.37 -20.35 -17.75
C GLY A 66 35.37 -19.30 -17.32
N ASP A 67 34.57 -18.83 -18.25
CA ASP A 67 33.49 -17.91 -17.99
C ASP A 67 32.42 -18.55 -17.08
N ARG A 68 31.99 -17.82 -16.08
CA ARG A 68 30.90 -18.22 -15.22
C ARG A 68 29.91 -17.06 -15.06
N ILE A 69 28.66 -17.33 -15.35
CA ILE A 69 27.57 -16.40 -15.06
C ILE A 69 27.26 -16.51 -13.57
N SER A 70 27.37 -15.39 -12.86
CA SER A 70 26.98 -15.28 -11.45
C SER A 70 25.78 -14.36 -11.35
N TYR A 71 24.66 -14.89 -10.88
CA TYR A 71 23.46 -14.11 -10.64
C TYR A 71 23.58 -13.38 -9.31
N ARG A 72 23.16 -12.12 -9.26
CA ARG A 72 23.10 -11.32 -8.02
C ARG A 72 21.91 -11.70 -7.12
N LEU A 73 21.18 -12.73 -7.46
CA LEU A 73 20.06 -13.27 -6.72
C LEU A 73 20.51 -14.51 -5.95
N ARG A 74 20.12 -14.62 -4.68
CA ARG A 74 20.36 -15.82 -3.88
C ARG A 74 19.35 -16.90 -4.27
N ASP A 75 19.77 -18.17 -4.22
CA ASP A 75 18.88 -19.28 -4.42
C ASP A 75 17.77 -19.30 -3.36
N TRP A 76 16.56 -19.58 -3.81
CA TRP A 76 15.44 -19.78 -2.91
C TRP A 76 15.41 -21.23 -2.43
N GLY A 77 15.85 -21.47 -1.20
CA GLY A 77 15.72 -22.76 -0.55
C GLY A 77 14.26 -23.00 -0.14
N ILE A 78 13.59 -23.92 -0.80
CA ILE A 78 12.13 -24.15 -0.61
C ILE A 78 11.81 -25.15 0.50
N SER A 79 12.73 -26.00 0.92
CA SER A 79 12.50 -27.04 1.96
C SER A 79 12.27 -26.45 3.35
N ARG A 80 11.22 -26.93 4.04
CA ARG A 80 10.92 -26.57 5.43
C ARG A 80 10.60 -27.82 6.24
N GLN A 81 11.17 -27.91 7.43
CA GLN A 81 10.92 -28.97 8.41
C GLN A 81 9.66 -28.62 9.22
N ARG A 82 8.54 -28.50 8.51
CA ARG A 82 7.24 -28.10 9.07
C ARG A 82 6.14 -29.01 8.53
N TYR A 83 5.09 -29.17 9.33
CA TYR A 83 3.89 -29.86 8.88
C TYR A 83 3.12 -29.02 7.85
N TRP A 84 2.95 -27.73 8.12
CA TRP A 84 2.15 -26.84 7.27
C TRP A 84 2.94 -26.38 6.03
N GLY A 85 2.44 -26.76 4.87
CA GLY A 85 3.01 -26.45 3.56
C GLY A 85 2.71 -27.59 2.58
N ALA A 86 2.92 -27.36 1.27
CA ALA A 86 2.77 -28.41 0.26
C ALA A 86 3.88 -29.45 0.41
N PRO A 87 3.57 -30.75 0.46
CA PRO A 87 4.59 -31.80 0.47
C PRO A 87 5.46 -31.75 -0.78
N ILE A 88 6.76 -31.92 -0.62
CA ILE A 88 7.69 -32.01 -1.75
C ILE A 88 7.50 -33.41 -2.41
N PRO A 89 7.09 -33.50 -3.70
CA PRO A 89 6.69 -34.72 -4.33
C PRO A 89 7.88 -35.57 -4.79
N ILE A 90 8.75 -35.94 -3.84
CA ILE A 90 9.98 -36.72 -4.08
C ILE A 90 9.95 -38.04 -3.29
N ILE A 91 10.50 -39.07 -3.90
CA ILE A 91 10.71 -40.40 -3.31
C ILE A 91 12.19 -40.75 -3.42
N TYR A 92 12.78 -41.18 -2.33
CA TYR A 92 14.16 -41.69 -2.25
C TYR A 92 14.17 -43.19 -2.32
N CYS A 93 14.94 -43.74 -3.25
CA CYS A 93 15.09 -45.18 -3.46
C CYS A 93 16.59 -45.53 -3.47
N ASP A 94 17.00 -46.53 -2.70
CA ASP A 94 18.42 -46.96 -2.61
C ASP A 94 18.99 -47.45 -3.95
N ARG A 95 18.15 -47.97 -4.86
CA ARG A 95 18.56 -48.44 -6.20
C ARG A 95 18.48 -47.33 -7.27
N CYS A 96 17.48 -46.46 -7.20
CA CYS A 96 17.13 -45.54 -8.28
C CYS A 96 17.47 -44.11 -7.97
N GLY A 97 17.91 -43.79 -6.74
CA GLY A 97 18.18 -42.44 -6.29
C GLY A 97 16.92 -41.61 -6.01
N THR A 98 16.99 -40.33 -6.27
CA THR A 98 15.90 -39.38 -6.10
C THR A 98 14.94 -39.42 -7.28
N ILE A 99 13.66 -39.68 -7.03
CA ILE A 99 12.63 -39.87 -8.06
C ILE A 99 11.40 -39.02 -7.76
N PRO A 100 10.86 -38.27 -8.74
CA PRO A 100 9.60 -37.55 -8.55
C PRO A 100 8.43 -38.51 -8.41
N VAL A 101 7.43 -38.12 -7.63
CA VAL A 101 6.12 -38.80 -7.61
C VAL A 101 5.49 -38.67 -8.99
N PRO A 102 5.00 -39.75 -9.60
CA PRO A 102 4.34 -39.69 -10.91
C PRO A 102 3.11 -38.75 -10.88
N GLU A 103 2.85 -38.03 -11.97
CA GLU A 103 1.73 -37.08 -12.05
C GLU A 103 0.37 -37.70 -11.71
N LYS A 104 0.14 -38.96 -12.14
CA LYS A 104 -1.09 -39.72 -11.83
C LYS A 104 -1.31 -39.99 -10.34
N ASP A 105 -0.25 -39.89 -9.53
CA ASP A 105 -0.25 -40.15 -8.09
C ASP A 105 -0.24 -38.83 -7.27
N LEU A 106 -0.36 -37.70 -7.94
CA LEU A 106 -0.55 -36.38 -7.32
C LEU A 106 -2.03 -36.08 -7.05
N PRO A 107 -2.34 -35.30 -6.04
CA PRO A 107 -1.42 -34.65 -5.09
C PRO A 107 -0.91 -35.57 -4.00
N VAL A 108 0.29 -35.31 -3.45
CA VAL A 108 0.74 -35.90 -2.20
C VAL A 108 -0.03 -35.26 -1.06
N VAL A 109 -0.86 -36.03 -0.38
CA VAL A 109 -1.75 -35.52 0.69
C VAL A 109 -1.06 -35.63 2.05
N LEU A 110 -1.11 -34.55 2.85
CA LEU A 110 -0.62 -34.57 4.22
C LEU A 110 -1.49 -35.47 5.10
N PRO A 111 -0.87 -36.30 5.97
CA PRO A 111 -1.61 -37.12 6.94
C PRO A 111 -2.25 -36.20 8.02
N SER A 112 -3.43 -36.52 8.47
CA SER A 112 -4.14 -35.73 9.51
C SER A 112 -3.76 -36.09 10.95
N ASN A 113 -3.15 -37.27 11.16
CA ASN A 113 -2.78 -37.83 12.45
C ASN A 113 -1.29 -37.60 12.77
N VAL A 114 -0.87 -36.36 12.82
CA VAL A 114 0.53 -35.95 13.04
C VAL A 114 0.72 -35.37 14.42
N GLU A 115 1.69 -35.91 15.16
CA GLU A 115 2.09 -35.35 16.44
C GLU A 115 3.17 -34.28 16.24
N ILE A 116 2.91 -33.06 16.74
CA ILE A 116 3.86 -31.93 16.67
C ILE A 116 4.68 -31.91 17.94
N THR A 117 5.93 -32.38 17.84
CA THR A 117 6.82 -32.55 19.01
C THR A 117 7.67 -31.33 19.36
N GLY A 118 7.77 -30.33 18.49
CA GLY A 118 8.60 -29.14 18.71
C GLY A 118 10.12 -29.37 18.73
N THR A 119 10.60 -30.54 18.28
CA THR A 119 12.02 -30.92 18.29
C THR A 119 12.87 -30.25 17.22
N GLY A 120 12.27 -29.45 16.34
CA GLY A 120 12.95 -28.83 15.17
C GLY A 120 13.08 -29.75 13.96
N GLU A 121 12.73 -31.03 14.06
CA GLU A 121 12.60 -31.95 12.92
C GLU A 121 11.21 -31.90 12.31
N SER A 122 11.10 -32.35 11.03
CA SER A 122 9.80 -32.46 10.37
C SER A 122 8.90 -33.45 11.11
N PRO A 123 7.69 -33.05 11.54
CA PRO A 123 6.75 -33.95 12.20
C PRO A 123 6.33 -35.14 11.32
N LEU A 124 6.43 -35.00 10.01
CA LEU A 124 6.11 -36.04 9.04
C LEU A 124 7.03 -37.25 9.13
N LYS A 125 8.26 -37.08 9.64
CA LYS A 125 9.21 -38.22 9.83
C LYS A 125 8.66 -39.29 10.77
N GLY A 126 7.83 -38.93 11.73
CA GLY A 126 7.21 -39.82 12.68
C GLY A 126 6.05 -40.68 12.10
N VAL A 127 5.53 -40.32 10.94
CA VAL A 127 4.36 -40.96 10.34
C VAL A 127 4.79 -42.03 9.32
N LYS A 128 4.97 -43.27 9.76
CA LYS A 128 5.48 -44.36 8.93
C LYS A 128 4.65 -44.57 7.66
N GLU A 129 3.33 -44.53 7.73
CA GLU A 129 2.41 -44.69 6.62
C GLU A 129 2.57 -43.62 5.54
N PHE A 130 3.04 -42.42 5.92
CA PHE A 130 3.38 -41.35 4.99
C PHE A 130 4.78 -41.56 4.40
N VAL A 131 5.76 -41.90 5.23
CA VAL A 131 7.17 -41.99 4.84
C VAL A 131 7.42 -43.21 3.96
N GLU A 132 6.94 -44.38 4.37
CA GLU A 132 7.20 -45.64 3.68
C GLU A 132 6.34 -45.75 2.40
N THR A 133 7.00 -45.98 1.27
CA THR A 133 6.33 -46.09 -0.02
C THR A 133 7.07 -47.05 -0.96
N ARG A 134 6.52 -47.27 -2.14
CA ARG A 134 7.21 -48.04 -3.20
C ARG A 134 7.81 -47.09 -4.23
N CYS A 135 9.01 -47.42 -4.69
CA CYS A 135 9.66 -46.70 -5.77
C CYS A 135 8.87 -46.87 -7.09
N PRO A 136 8.41 -45.79 -7.74
CA PRO A 136 7.62 -45.89 -8.98
C PRO A 136 8.44 -46.43 -10.16
N LYS A 137 9.78 -46.41 -10.10
CA LYS A 137 10.67 -46.86 -11.17
C LYS A 137 11.00 -48.36 -11.08
N CYS A 138 11.24 -48.91 -9.87
CA CYS A 138 11.69 -50.31 -9.71
C CYS A 138 10.75 -51.16 -8.85
N GLY A 139 9.69 -50.59 -8.26
CA GLY A 139 8.76 -51.29 -7.37
C GLY A 139 9.30 -51.66 -6.00
N GLY A 140 10.59 -51.46 -5.74
CA GLY A 140 11.24 -51.73 -4.45
C GLY A 140 10.88 -50.73 -3.35
N PRO A 141 11.41 -50.91 -2.14
CA PRO A 141 11.20 -49.97 -1.04
C PRO A 141 11.67 -48.55 -1.41
N GLY A 142 10.92 -47.55 -0.96
CA GLY A 142 11.25 -46.15 -1.10
C GLY A 142 10.76 -45.34 0.12
N ARG A 143 11.28 -44.17 0.28
CA ARG A 143 10.92 -43.23 1.35
C ARG A 143 10.48 -41.91 0.74
N ARG A 144 9.32 -41.40 1.13
CA ARG A 144 8.89 -40.04 0.74
C ARG A 144 9.75 -39.00 1.39
N GLU A 145 9.91 -37.85 0.71
CA GLU A 145 10.38 -36.64 1.32
C GLU A 145 9.43 -36.22 2.45
N THR A 146 9.99 -35.77 3.57
CA THR A 146 9.23 -35.37 4.75
C THR A 146 9.26 -33.85 4.98
N ASP A 147 10.03 -33.12 4.20
CA ASP A 147 9.98 -31.68 4.20
C ASP A 147 8.76 -31.19 3.38
N THR A 148 8.20 -30.08 3.79
CA THR A 148 7.19 -29.35 3.03
C THR A 148 7.83 -28.17 2.33
N MET A 149 7.16 -27.61 1.34
CA MET A 149 7.60 -26.40 0.66
C MET A 149 7.39 -25.17 1.55
N ASP A 150 8.25 -24.18 1.39
CA ASP A 150 8.04 -22.83 1.92
C ASP A 150 6.64 -22.33 1.49
N THR A 151 5.88 -21.77 2.43
CA THR A 151 4.51 -21.28 2.17
C THR A 151 4.45 -20.16 1.14
N PHE A 152 5.57 -19.52 0.82
CA PHE A 152 5.66 -18.62 -0.33
C PHE A 152 5.47 -19.33 -1.68
N VAL A 153 5.67 -20.64 -1.77
CA VAL A 153 5.38 -21.39 -2.99
C VAL A 153 3.89 -21.31 -3.31
N GLU A 154 3.04 -21.63 -2.33
CA GLU A 154 1.59 -21.56 -2.48
C GLU A 154 1.10 -20.13 -2.67
N SER A 155 1.63 -19.18 -1.90
CA SER A 155 1.23 -17.77 -2.01
C SER A 155 1.65 -17.13 -3.33
N SER A 156 2.60 -17.74 -4.07
CA SER A 156 3.08 -17.20 -5.34
C SER A 156 2.09 -17.34 -6.49
N TRP A 157 1.06 -18.19 -6.35
CA TRP A 157 0.08 -18.47 -7.42
C TRP A 157 -1.36 -18.71 -6.89
N TYR A 158 -1.64 -18.44 -5.61
CA TYR A 158 -2.95 -18.68 -5.01
C TYR A 158 -4.08 -17.94 -5.74
N PHE A 159 -3.82 -16.76 -6.27
CA PHE A 159 -4.79 -15.96 -7.02
C PHE A 159 -5.22 -16.65 -8.32
N ASP A 160 -4.31 -17.37 -8.99
CA ASP A 160 -4.64 -18.21 -10.15
C ASP A 160 -5.53 -19.39 -9.71
N ARG A 161 -5.20 -20.04 -8.60
CA ARG A 161 -6.00 -21.16 -8.06
C ARG A 161 -7.39 -20.68 -7.62
N PHE A 162 -7.52 -19.50 -7.06
CA PHE A 162 -8.80 -18.91 -6.67
C PHE A 162 -9.76 -18.68 -7.85
N ALA A 163 -9.25 -18.52 -9.06
CA ALA A 163 -10.07 -18.44 -10.26
C ALA A 163 -10.78 -19.78 -10.60
N SER A 164 -10.28 -20.91 -10.09
CA SER A 164 -10.85 -22.24 -10.33
C SER A 164 -10.70 -23.18 -9.12
N PRO A 165 -11.28 -22.85 -7.95
CA PRO A 165 -11.03 -23.55 -6.69
C PRO A 165 -11.55 -24.99 -6.67
N ASP A 166 -12.56 -25.30 -7.46
CA ASP A 166 -13.22 -26.59 -7.61
C ASP A 166 -12.65 -27.46 -8.74
N TYR A 167 -11.62 -26.99 -9.44
CA TYR A 167 -11.04 -27.74 -10.56
C TYR A 167 -10.17 -28.91 -10.07
N ASP A 168 -10.50 -30.13 -10.49
CA ASP A 168 -9.89 -31.39 -10.03
C ASP A 168 -9.02 -32.10 -11.09
N LYS A 169 -8.99 -31.59 -12.34
CA LYS A 169 -8.25 -32.20 -13.46
C LYS A 169 -6.83 -31.69 -13.62
N GLY A 170 -6.39 -30.82 -12.73
CA GLY A 170 -5.07 -30.19 -12.75
C GLY A 170 -4.96 -29.03 -11.79
N PRO A 171 -3.84 -28.29 -11.80
CA PRO A 171 -3.65 -27.16 -10.89
C PRO A 171 -4.60 -25.99 -11.17
N LEU A 172 -4.95 -25.75 -12.44
CA LEU A 172 -5.72 -24.59 -12.89
C LEU A 172 -6.66 -24.97 -14.05
N ASP A 173 -7.84 -24.37 -14.11
CA ASP A 173 -8.65 -24.28 -15.34
C ASP A 173 -8.21 -23.05 -16.13
N LYS A 174 -7.43 -23.27 -17.19
CA LYS A 174 -6.88 -22.19 -18.02
C LYS A 174 -7.93 -21.20 -18.50
N LYS A 175 -9.13 -21.68 -18.89
CA LYS A 175 -10.18 -20.80 -19.40
C LYS A 175 -10.71 -19.84 -18.34
N ARG A 176 -10.87 -20.33 -17.11
CA ARG A 176 -11.30 -19.50 -15.97
C ARG A 176 -10.20 -18.51 -15.56
N VAL A 177 -8.95 -19.00 -15.50
CA VAL A 177 -7.79 -18.13 -15.16
C VAL A 177 -7.61 -17.04 -16.21
N ASP A 178 -7.63 -17.37 -17.50
CA ASP A 178 -7.50 -16.38 -18.59
C ASP A 178 -8.64 -15.33 -18.58
N TYR A 179 -9.80 -15.64 -17.98
CA TYR A 179 -10.89 -14.68 -17.81
C TYR A 179 -10.67 -13.72 -16.65
N TRP A 180 -10.17 -14.22 -15.50
CA TRP A 180 -10.04 -13.42 -14.29
C TRP A 180 -8.69 -12.73 -14.14
N MET A 181 -7.64 -13.22 -14.79
CA MET A 181 -6.29 -12.67 -14.72
C MET A 181 -5.99 -11.69 -15.87
N PRO A 182 -5.12 -10.67 -15.64
CA PRO A 182 -4.43 -10.37 -14.37
C PRO A 182 -5.37 -9.78 -13.31
N VAL A 183 -4.96 -9.83 -12.04
CA VAL A 183 -5.70 -9.17 -10.93
C VAL A 183 -5.72 -7.66 -11.17
N ASP A 184 -6.90 -7.04 -11.12
CA ASP A 184 -7.09 -5.62 -11.44
C ASP A 184 -6.37 -4.70 -10.45
N GLN A 185 -6.52 -4.98 -9.15
CA GLN A 185 -5.90 -4.21 -8.06
C GLN A 185 -5.36 -5.14 -6.99
N TYR A 186 -4.06 -5.04 -6.71
CA TYR A 186 -3.38 -5.83 -5.70
C TYR A 186 -2.79 -4.92 -4.62
N ILE A 187 -3.09 -5.21 -3.34
CA ILE A 187 -2.74 -4.36 -2.21
C ILE A 187 -1.97 -5.19 -1.17
N GLY A 188 -0.82 -4.71 -0.73
CA GLY A 188 -0.02 -5.37 0.28
C GLY A 188 1.07 -4.48 0.86
N GLY A 189 1.73 -4.95 1.93
CA GLY A 189 2.82 -4.23 2.56
C GLY A 189 4.09 -4.18 1.70
N ILE A 190 4.87 -3.12 1.85
CA ILE A 190 6.12 -2.92 1.10
C ILE A 190 7.15 -4.02 1.39
N GLU A 191 7.10 -4.68 2.56
CA GLU A 191 7.97 -5.79 2.91
C GLU A 191 7.91 -6.98 1.97
N HIS A 192 6.81 -7.11 1.22
CA HIS A 192 6.62 -8.18 0.24
C HIS A 192 7.26 -7.91 -1.12
N ALA A 193 7.82 -6.72 -1.36
CA ALA A 193 8.39 -6.32 -2.65
C ALA A 193 9.50 -7.27 -3.14
N ILE A 194 10.36 -7.74 -2.24
CA ILE A 194 11.47 -8.66 -2.53
C ILE A 194 11.18 -10.13 -2.14
N LEU A 195 9.98 -10.43 -1.70
CA LEU A 195 9.52 -11.76 -1.31
C LEU A 195 8.33 -12.20 -2.18
N HIS A 196 7.12 -12.13 -1.64
CA HIS A 196 5.90 -12.57 -2.30
C HIS A 196 5.70 -11.95 -3.71
N LEU A 197 5.89 -10.65 -3.87
CA LEU A 197 5.68 -9.99 -5.17
C LEU A 197 6.69 -10.46 -6.23
N LEU A 198 7.95 -10.70 -5.84
CA LEU A 198 8.96 -11.25 -6.74
C LEU A 198 8.61 -12.69 -7.15
N TYR A 199 8.21 -13.51 -6.19
CA TYR A 199 7.86 -14.90 -6.44
C TYR A 199 6.58 -15.03 -7.26
N SER A 200 5.57 -14.20 -7.04
CA SER A 200 4.35 -14.18 -7.84
C SER A 200 4.64 -13.90 -9.32
N ARG A 201 5.50 -12.93 -9.61
CA ARG A 201 5.95 -12.63 -10.98
C ARG A 201 6.73 -13.79 -11.60
N PHE A 202 7.60 -14.41 -10.82
CA PHE A 202 8.37 -15.58 -11.27
C PHE A 202 7.45 -16.76 -11.61
N PHE A 203 6.51 -17.10 -10.72
CA PHE A 203 5.54 -18.16 -10.95
C PHE A 203 4.64 -17.89 -12.15
N THR A 204 4.12 -16.68 -12.30
CA THR A 204 3.29 -16.31 -13.46
C THR A 204 4.04 -16.54 -14.78
N ARG A 205 5.32 -16.17 -14.86
CA ARG A 205 6.13 -16.40 -16.07
C ARG A 205 6.36 -17.87 -16.34
N ILE A 206 6.66 -18.68 -15.32
CA ILE A 206 6.81 -20.13 -15.47
C ILE A 206 5.49 -20.75 -15.90
N LEU A 207 4.37 -20.44 -15.25
CA LEU A 207 3.06 -20.97 -15.60
C LEU A 207 2.66 -20.58 -17.02
N ARG A 208 3.04 -19.38 -17.49
CA ARG A 208 2.85 -18.97 -18.88
C ARG A 208 3.69 -19.80 -19.85
N GLU A 209 4.97 -20.01 -19.57
CA GLU A 209 5.84 -20.86 -20.40
C GLU A 209 5.33 -22.30 -20.47
N MET A 210 4.74 -22.81 -19.39
CA MET A 210 4.08 -24.11 -19.34
C MET A 210 2.70 -24.13 -20.02
N GLY A 211 2.18 -22.98 -20.46
CA GLY A 211 0.89 -22.85 -21.13
C GLY A 211 -0.33 -22.85 -20.21
N TRP A 212 -0.14 -22.74 -18.89
CA TRP A 212 -1.21 -22.74 -17.90
C TRP A 212 -1.94 -21.40 -17.77
N VAL A 213 -1.25 -20.29 -17.98
CA VAL A 213 -1.80 -18.92 -17.99
C VAL A 213 -1.37 -18.18 -19.26
N SER A 214 -2.05 -17.09 -19.61
CA SER A 214 -1.74 -16.30 -20.81
C SER A 214 -1.17 -14.91 -20.50
N VAL A 215 -1.12 -14.51 -19.23
CA VAL A 215 -0.66 -13.17 -18.79
C VAL A 215 0.85 -13.15 -18.54
N ASP A 216 1.46 -11.97 -18.73
CA ASP A 216 2.89 -11.72 -18.47
C ASP A 216 3.18 -11.34 -17.02
N GLU A 217 2.26 -10.62 -16.40
CA GLU A 217 2.36 -10.12 -15.04
C GLU A 217 1.08 -10.45 -14.28
N PRO A 218 1.17 -10.80 -12.99
CA PRO A 218 0.01 -11.24 -12.21
C PRO A 218 -0.96 -10.12 -11.85
N PHE A 219 -0.48 -8.87 -11.78
CA PHE A 219 -1.22 -7.71 -11.26
C PHE A 219 -1.19 -6.55 -12.24
N THR A 220 -2.36 -5.96 -12.53
CA THR A 220 -2.48 -4.75 -13.38
C THR A 220 -2.03 -3.52 -12.62
N ASN A 221 -2.57 -3.34 -11.41
CA ASN A 221 -2.23 -2.24 -10.52
C ASN A 221 -1.74 -2.79 -9.18
N LEU A 222 -0.64 -2.26 -8.69
CA LEU A 222 -0.05 -2.61 -7.41
C LEU A 222 -0.03 -1.39 -6.50
N LEU A 223 -0.65 -1.52 -5.32
CA LEU A 223 -0.56 -0.55 -4.24
C LEU A 223 0.29 -1.14 -3.12
N THR A 224 1.46 -0.57 -2.87
CA THR A 224 2.30 -0.93 -1.73
C THR A 224 1.95 -0.05 -0.55
N GLN A 225 1.48 -0.67 0.53
CA GLN A 225 1.10 0.04 1.74
C GLN A 225 2.33 0.39 2.58
N GLY A 226 2.30 1.60 3.19
CA GLY A 226 3.25 1.99 4.22
C GLY A 226 3.12 1.15 5.50
N MET A 227 4.04 1.35 6.42
CA MET A 227 4.09 0.62 7.67
C MET A 227 3.29 1.32 8.75
N VAL A 228 2.74 0.55 9.69
CA VAL A 228 2.16 1.11 10.91
C VAL A 228 3.29 1.28 11.93
N CYS A 229 3.50 2.52 12.37
CA CYS A 229 4.56 2.92 13.27
C CYS A 229 3.99 3.38 14.61
N LYS A 230 4.69 3.08 15.70
CA LYS A 230 4.39 3.58 17.04
C LYS A 230 5.67 3.84 17.80
N GLU A 231 5.61 4.74 18.77
CA GLU A 231 6.72 5.00 19.68
C GLU A 231 7.18 3.73 20.42
N VAL A 232 8.48 3.67 20.69
CA VAL A 232 9.12 2.56 21.42
C VAL A 232 9.52 3.06 22.81
N TYR A 233 9.16 2.31 23.84
CA TYR A 233 9.55 2.56 25.22
C TYR A 233 10.75 1.67 25.58
N GLU A 234 11.87 2.26 25.98
CA GLU A 234 13.09 1.52 26.26
C GLU A 234 13.61 1.83 27.67
N CYS A 235 13.73 0.77 28.47
CA CYS A 235 14.36 0.80 29.78
C CYS A 235 15.82 0.35 29.66
N PRO A 236 16.80 1.09 30.20
CA PRO A 236 18.21 0.69 30.15
C PRO A 236 18.49 -0.67 30.78
N LYS A 237 17.64 -1.11 31.73
CA LYS A 237 17.81 -2.37 32.47
C LYS A 237 16.93 -3.50 31.95
N ASP A 238 15.68 -3.20 31.63
CA ASP A 238 14.67 -4.21 31.28
C ASP A 238 14.39 -4.28 29.77
N GLY A 239 15.08 -3.46 28.94
CA GLY A 239 14.89 -3.42 27.48
C GLY A 239 13.57 -2.81 27.06
N TYR A 240 12.99 -3.31 25.97
CA TYR A 240 11.73 -2.81 25.44
C TYR A 240 10.55 -3.11 26.37
N LEU A 241 9.67 -2.11 26.55
CA LEU A 241 8.50 -2.16 27.43
C LEU A 241 7.22 -1.96 26.64
N PHE A 242 6.13 -2.60 27.09
CA PHE A 242 4.80 -2.18 26.71
C PHE A 242 4.43 -0.84 27.37
N PRO A 243 3.54 -0.01 26.78
CA PRO A 243 3.15 1.26 27.38
C PRO A 243 2.60 1.15 28.82
N ASP A 244 1.91 0.06 29.15
CA ASP A 244 1.35 -0.21 30.49
C ASP A 244 2.43 -0.65 31.51
N GLU A 245 3.62 -1.06 31.06
CA GLU A 245 4.79 -1.34 31.90
C GLU A 245 5.55 -0.05 32.31
N ALA A 246 5.11 1.11 31.81
CA ALA A 246 5.66 2.42 32.14
C ALA A 246 4.70 3.23 33.01
N GLU A 247 5.22 4.14 33.84
CA GLU A 247 4.42 5.08 34.65
C GLU A 247 5.03 6.48 34.62
N GLY A 248 4.19 7.50 34.76
CA GLY A 248 4.58 8.91 34.66
C GLY A 248 4.25 9.52 33.30
N GLN A 249 4.69 10.75 33.07
CA GLN A 249 4.47 11.48 31.81
C GLN A 249 5.72 12.29 31.43
N GLY A 250 5.95 12.44 30.12
CA GLY A 250 7.04 13.23 29.57
C GLY A 250 8.41 12.73 30.06
N GLU A 251 9.27 13.66 30.48
CA GLU A 251 10.64 13.36 30.92
C GLU A 251 10.71 12.60 32.26
N THR A 252 9.62 12.43 32.97
CA THR A 252 9.56 11.74 34.27
C THR A 252 9.10 10.29 34.18
N ILE A 253 8.95 9.76 32.96
CA ILE A 253 8.44 8.40 32.74
C ILE A 253 9.45 7.35 33.24
N ARG A 254 8.95 6.35 33.97
CA ARG A 254 9.78 5.32 34.63
C ARG A 254 9.26 3.91 34.34
N CYS A 255 10.16 2.97 34.37
CA CYS A 255 9.85 1.54 34.32
C CYS A 255 9.17 1.09 35.62
N ARG A 256 7.99 0.49 35.54
CA ARG A 256 7.29 -0.06 36.71
C ARG A 256 8.02 -1.22 37.38
N LYS A 257 8.90 -1.93 36.63
CA LYS A 257 9.63 -3.10 37.17
C LYS A 257 10.82 -2.70 38.00
N CYS A 258 11.64 -1.77 37.52
CA CYS A 258 12.92 -1.42 38.15
C CYS A 258 13.02 0.02 38.66
N GLY A 259 12.02 0.88 38.33
CA GLY A 259 12.03 2.30 38.75
C GLY A 259 12.96 3.21 37.94
N GLU A 260 13.76 2.63 37.01
CA GLU A 260 14.68 3.41 36.16
C GLU A 260 13.91 4.33 35.21
N GLN A 261 14.50 5.48 34.90
CA GLN A 261 13.98 6.38 33.88
C GLN A 261 14.06 5.71 32.52
N ILE A 262 12.98 5.77 31.76
CA ILE A 262 12.92 5.21 30.41
C ILE A 262 13.01 6.30 29.35
N SER A 263 13.47 5.94 28.17
CA SER A 263 13.44 6.78 27.00
C SER A 263 12.26 6.41 26.10
N ILE A 264 11.59 7.44 25.56
CA ILE A 264 10.64 7.26 24.46
C ILE A 264 11.45 7.43 23.19
N GLY A 265 11.59 6.34 22.44
CA GLY A 265 12.32 6.30 21.18
C GLY A 265 11.54 6.95 20.01
N ARG A 266 12.10 6.85 18.82
CA ARG A 266 11.46 7.31 17.60
C ARG A 266 10.25 6.44 17.26
N LEU A 267 9.37 6.97 16.39
CA LEU A 267 8.36 6.16 15.72
C LEU A 267 9.06 5.08 14.89
N GLU A 268 8.73 3.83 15.19
CA GLU A 268 9.28 2.67 14.51
C GLU A 268 8.18 1.70 14.12
N LYS A 269 8.42 0.89 13.08
CA LYS A 269 7.49 -0.16 12.67
C LYS A 269 7.07 -0.99 13.87
N MET A 270 5.77 -1.20 14.03
CA MET A 270 5.21 -2.06 15.08
C MET A 270 5.77 -3.48 14.98
N SER A 271 6.27 -3.99 16.09
CA SER A 271 6.73 -5.37 16.20
C SER A 271 6.58 -5.91 17.62
N LYS A 272 6.32 -7.21 17.75
CA LYS A 272 6.24 -7.88 19.05
C LYS A 272 7.55 -7.81 19.84
N SER A 273 8.68 -7.83 19.13
CA SER A 273 10.03 -7.75 19.75
C SER A 273 10.32 -6.39 20.39
N LYS A 274 9.74 -5.31 19.85
CA LYS A 274 9.86 -3.94 20.38
C LYS A 274 8.72 -3.54 21.30
N LYS A 275 7.75 -4.42 21.49
CA LYS A 275 6.57 -4.23 22.37
C LYS A 275 5.76 -2.95 22.07
N ASN A 276 5.88 -2.41 20.86
CA ASN A 276 5.14 -1.23 20.40
C ASN A 276 3.92 -1.57 19.54
N VAL A 277 3.34 -2.74 19.76
CA VAL A 277 2.13 -3.21 19.07
C VAL A 277 0.88 -2.72 19.77
N VAL A 278 -0.20 -2.57 19.01
CA VAL A 278 -1.55 -2.31 19.51
C VAL A 278 -2.38 -3.56 19.28
N ASP A 279 -3.07 -3.99 20.31
CA ASP A 279 -3.96 -5.14 20.23
C ASP A 279 -5.28 -4.74 19.54
N PRO A 280 -5.62 -5.32 18.37
CA PRO A 280 -6.88 -5.06 17.71
C PRO A 280 -8.11 -5.43 18.58
N GLU A 281 -8.02 -6.46 19.43
CA GLU A 281 -9.10 -6.90 20.31
C GLU A 281 -9.47 -5.79 21.30
N TYR A 282 -8.45 -5.18 21.94
CA TYR A 282 -8.63 -4.02 22.80
C TYR A 282 -9.36 -2.86 22.10
N LEU A 283 -9.01 -2.57 20.84
CA LEU A 283 -9.65 -1.51 20.07
C LEU A 283 -11.12 -1.82 19.78
N VAL A 284 -11.39 -3.07 19.37
CA VAL A 284 -12.75 -3.52 19.04
C VAL A 284 -13.65 -3.49 20.28
N GLU A 285 -13.15 -3.96 21.41
CA GLU A 285 -13.92 -3.96 22.68
C GLU A 285 -14.22 -2.56 23.22
N ASN A 286 -13.27 -1.62 23.11
CA ASN A 286 -13.42 -0.29 23.71
C ASN A 286 -14.03 0.75 22.76
N TYR A 287 -13.81 0.64 21.46
CA TYR A 287 -14.21 1.65 20.47
C TYR A 287 -15.08 1.10 19.34
N GLY A 288 -15.17 -0.22 19.19
CA GLY A 288 -15.84 -0.87 18.08
C GLY A 288 -14.98 -1.01 16.82
N ALA A 289 -15.25 -2.04 16.01
CA ALA A 289 -14.51 -2.35 14.80
C ALA A 289 -14.55 -1.21 13.78
N ASP A 290 -15.68 -0.54 13.61
CA ASP A 290 -15.84 0.55 12.64
C ASP A 290 -15.02 1.78 12.99
N THR A 291 -14.82 2.08 14.28
CA THR A 291 -13.91 3.15 14.72
C THR A 291 -12.46 2.82 14.36
N ALA A 292 -12.02 1.60 14.61
CA ALA A 292 -10.66 1.16 14.28
C ALA A 292 -10.42 1.19 12.77
N ARG A 293 -11.37 0.69 11.96
CA ARG A 293 -11.33 0.76 10.49
C ARG A 293 -11.23 2.19 9.98
N MET A 294 -12.12 3.05 10.46
CA MET A 294 -12.17 4.44 10.03
C MET A 294 -10.89 5.18 10.39
N PHE A 295 -10.32 4.96 11.59
CA PHE A 295 -9.04 5.55 11.98
C PHE A 295 -7.92 5.12 11.02
N CYS A 296 -7.77 3.83 10.74
CA CYS A 296 -6.72 3.33 9.84
C CYS A 296 -6.81 3.93 8.44
N LEU A 297 -8.03 4.15 7.92
CA LEU A 297 -8.25 4.71 6.59
C LEU A 297 -8.17 6.25 6.55
N PHE A 298 -8.38 6.90 7.70
CA PHE A 298 -8.35 8.37 7.81
C PHE A 298 -6.97 8.93 8.14
N ALA A 299 -6.17 8.23 8.94
CA ALA A 299 -4.95 8.76 9.53
C ALA A 299 -3.85 9.07 8.51
N SER A 300 -3.75 8.28 7.43
CA SER A 300 -2.72 8.45 6.38
C SER A 300 -3.20 7.92 5.04
N PRO A 301 -2.71 8.48 3.90
CA PRO A 301 -2.82 7.80 2.61
C PRO A 301 -2.18 6.41 2.68
N PRO A 302 -2.74 5.38 2.00
CA PRO A 302 -2.27 4.00 2.16
C PRO A 302 -0.81 3.78 1.75
N GLU A 303 -0.24 4.60 0.86
CA GLU A 303 1.16 4.48 0.43
C GLU A 303 2.17 5.04 1.44
N LYS A 304 1.69 5.78 2.43
CA LYS A 304 2.53 6.40 3.46
C LYS A 304 2.48 5.60 4.75
N ASP A 305 3.54 5.72 5.54
CA ASP A 305 3.54 5.18 6.90
C ASP A 305 2.42 5.83 7.73
N LEU A 306 1.80 5.02 8.57
CA LEU A 306 0.76 5.42 9.50
C LEU A 306 1.38 5.54 10.89
N ASP A 307 1.45 6.77 11.40
CA ASP A 307 1.82 7.02 12.78
C ASP A 307 0.61 6.77 13.69
N TRP A 308 0.71 5.74 14.53
CA TRP A 308 -0.37 5.37 15.42
C TRP A 308 -0.63 6.44 16.48
N SER A 309 -1.88 6.83 16.64
CA SER A 309 -2.32 7.83 17.62
C SER A 309 -3.60 7.36 18.32
N ASP A 310 -3.51 7.13 19.63
CA ASP A 310 -4.67 6.76 20.44
C ASP A 310 -5.72 7.92 20.47
N GLN A 311 -5.25 9.18 20.44
CA GLN A 311 -6.11 10.37 20.30
C GLN A 311 -6.84 10.40 18.95
N GLY A 312 -6.19 9.90 17.88
CA GLY A 312 -6.82 9.76 16.57
C GLY A 312 -7.94 8.73 16.56
N VAL A 313 -7.79 7.60 17.26
CA VAL A 313 -8.84 6.60 17.46
C VAL A 313 -10.03 7.20 18.19
N GLU A 314 -9.79 7.90 19.30
CA GLU A 314 -10.84 8.62 20.05
C GLU A 314 -11.52 9.69 19.18
N GLY A 315 -10.77 10.40 18.33
CA GLY A 315 -11.30 11.38 17.39
C GLY A 315 -12.27 10.74 16.40
N SER A 316 -11.95 9.55 15.90
CA SER A 316 -12.81 8.77 15.01
C SER A 316 -14.09 8.30 15.74
N ALA A 317 -13.95 7.81 16.97
CA ALA A 317 -15.11 7.44 17.81
C ALA A 317 -16.04 8.65 18.06
N ARG A 318 -15.48 9.80 18.41
CA ARG A 318 -16.27 11.04 18.61
C ARG A 318 -17.01 11.46 17.34
N PHE A 319 -16.39 11.30 16.17
CA PHE A 319 -17.05 11.62 14.91
C PHE A 319 -18.23 10.67 14.63
N LEU A 320 -18.07 9.36 14.75
CA LEU A 320 -19.17 8.41 14.58
C LEU A 320 -20.32 8.68 15.57
N ASN A 321 -20.01 8.94 16.83
CA ASN A 321 -21.01 9.32 17.83
C ASN A 321 -21.74 10.63 17.48
N ARG A 322 -21.06 11.56 16.82
CA ARG A 322 -21.66 12.80 16.34
C ARG A 322 -22.60 12.56 15.17
N VAL A 323 -22.23 11.69 14.22
CA VAL A 323 -23.12 11.27 13.12
C VAL A 323 -24.34 10.55 13.69
N TRP A 324 -24.16 9.67 14.67
CA TRP A 324 -25.26 8.97 15.36
C TRP A 324 -26.28 9.94 15.96
N ARG A 325 -25.79 10.92 16.71
CA ARG A 325 -26.67 11.95 17.30
C ARG A 325 -27.42 12.75 16.24
N LEU A 326 -26.71 13.25 15.22
CA LEU A 326 -27.32 13.96 14.10
C LEU A 326 -28.45 13.17 13.46
N PHE A 327 -28.20 11.88 13.21
CA PHE A 327 -29.17 10.99 12.62
C PHE A 327 -30.43 10.88 13.49
N TYR A 328 -30.30 10.55 14.76
CA TYR A 328 -31.45 10.36 15.64
C TYR A 328 -32.19 11.67 16.00
N GLU A 329 -31.52 12.81 15.98
CA GLU A 329 -32.17 14.12 16.07
C GLU A 329 -33.09 14.37 14.87
N GLN A 330 -32.73 13.90 13.68
CA GLN A 330 -33.48 14.11 12.44
C GLN A 330 -34.45 12.97 12.09
N HIS A 331 -34.22 11.78 12.60
CA HIS A 331 -34.87 10.53 12.19
C HIS A 331 -36.40 10.63 12.16
N GLY A 332 -37.04 11.19 13.17
CA GLY A 332 -38.49 11.33 13.24
C GLY A 332 -39.10 12.19 12.13
N HIS A 333 -38.36 13.17 11.63
CA HIS A 333 -38.79 14.07 10.56
C HIS A 333 -38.49 13.54 9.15
N LEU A 334 -37.62 12.51 9.04
CA LEU A 334 -37.15 11.99 7.76
C LEU A 334 -37.81 10.68 7.33
N GLN A 335 -38.59 10.05 8.20
CA GLN A 335 -39.32 8.82 7.86
C GLN A 335 -40.30 9.06 6.71
N ASN A 336 -40.29 8.17 5.70
CA ASN A 336 -41.13 8.24 4.49
C ASN A 336 -40.92 9.48 3.60
N VAL A 337 -39.90 10.27 3.88
CA VAL A 337 -39.49 11.41 3.02
C VAL A 337 -38.60 10.88 1.91
N LYS A 338 -38.85 11.28 0.67
CA LYS A 338 -38.02 10.91 -0.50
C LYS A 338 -37.06 12.04 -0.85
N PRO A 339 -35.81 11.72 -1.24
CA PRO A 339 -34.87 12.71 -1.77
C PRO A 339 -35.43 13.48 -2.96
N LEU A 340 -34.82 14.62 -3.26
CA LEU A 340 -35.23 15.45 -4.41
C LEU A 340 -34.73 14.84 -5.74
N PRO A 341 -35.52 15.00 -6.83
CA PRO A 341 -35.05 14.66 -8.17
C PRO A 341 -33.86 15.55 -8.59
N PHE A 342 -33.04 15.04 -9.52
CA PHE A 342 -31.99 15.84 -10.16
C PHE A 342 -32.60 17.03 -10.92
N GLY A 343 -31.83 18.12 -11.02
CA GLY A 343 -32.26 19.34 -11.66
C GLY A 343 -33.33 20.16 -10.89
N THR A 344 -33.62 19.78 -9.61
CA THR A 344 -34.53 20.58 -8.78
C THR A 344 -33.92 21.93 -8.45
N ILE A 345 -34.60 23.01 -8.86
CA ILE A 345 -34.17 24.38 -8.55
C ILE A 345 -34.49 24.71 -7.11
N LEU A 346 -33.51 25.16 -6.37
CA LEU A 346 -33.59 25.52 -4.95
C LEU A 346 -32.96 26.91 -4.72
N ASP A 347 -33.29 27.51 -3.60
CA ASP A 347 -32.77 28.80 -3.15
C ASP A 347 -32.24 28.71 -1.69
N GLY A 348 -31.53 29.76 -1.27
CA GLY A 348 -31.07 29.95 0.10
C GLY A 348 -30.33 28.75 0.69
N GLY A 349 -30.62 28.45 1.97
CA GLY A 349 -29.97 27.36 2.70
C GLY A 349 -30.20 25.96 2.11
N ARG A 350 -31.36 25.72 1.46
CA ARG A 350 -31.65 24.46 0.75
C ARG A 350 -30.68 24.23 -0.41
N LYS A 351 -30.45 25.26 -1.23
CA LYS A 351 -29.48 25.21 -2.32
C LYS A 351 -28.06 24.96 -1.80
N SER A 352 -27.63 25.71 -0.78
CA SER A 352 -26.30 25.60 -0.20
C SER A 352 -26.02 24.18 0.32
N LEU A 353 -26.94 23.62 1.12
CA LEU A 353 -26.77 22.26 1.66
C LEU A 353 -26.73 21.22 0.56
N ARG A 354 -27.67 21.28 -0.41
CA ARG A 354 -27.69 20.33 -1.54
C ARG A 354 -26.44 20.42 -2.39
N GLN A 355 -25.93 21.63 -2.64
CA GLN A 355 -24.67 21.83 -3.35
C GLN A 355 -23.50 21.14 -2.61
N LYS A 356 -23.43 21.29 -1.27
CA LYS A 356 -22.41 20.59 -0.44
C LYS A 356 -22.56 19.07 -0.53
N VAL A 357 -23.79 18.54 -0.48
CA VAL A 357 -24.07 17.10 -0.63
C VAL A 357 -23.49 16.58 -1.95
N HIS A 358 -23.83 17.18 -3.08
CA HIS A 358 -23.39 16.70 -4.39
C HIS A 358 -21.90 16.92 -4.65
N LYS A 359 -21.31 18.01 -4.15
CA LYS A 359 -19.85 18.21 -4.14
C LYS A 359 -19.15 17.12 -3.31
N THR A 360 -19.73 16.71 -2.19
CA THR A 360 -19.18 15.65 -1.35
C THR A 360 -19.28 14.29 -2.04
N ILE A 361 -20.43 13.94 -2.65
CA ILE A 361 -20.56 12.70 -3.44
C ILE A 361 -19.46 12.63 -4.50
N LYS A 362 -19.35 13.68 -5.33
CA LYS A 362 -18.33 13.75 -6.37
C LYS A 362 -16.92 13.56 -5.80
N LYS A 363 -16.57 14.32 -4.76
CA LYS A 363 -15.24 14.27 -4.12
C LYS A 363 -14.92 12.90 -3.55
N VAL A 364 -15.84 12.30 -2.80
CA VAL A 364 -15.64 10.99 -2.18
C VAL A 364 -15.50 9.90 -3.23
N THR A 365 -16.29 9.94 -4.29
CA THR A 365 -16.18 8.99 -5.42
C THR A 365 -14.80 9.07 -6.06
N GLU A 366 -14.35 10.26 -6.45
CA GLU A 366 -13.04 10.47 -7.07
C GLU A 366 -11.88 10.08 -6.13
N ASP A 367 -12.02 10.34 -4.83
CA ASP A 367 -11.01 10.01 -3.84
C ASP A 367 -10.91 8.49 -3.59
N ILE A 368 -12.04 7.77 -3.54
CA ILE A 368 -12.05 6.31 -3.41
C ILE A 368 -11.40 5.65 -4.62
N GLU A 369 -11.71 6.09 -5.84
CA GLU A 369 -11.11 5.59 -7.07
C GLU A 369 -9.57 5.74 -7.08
N ARG A 370 -9.04 6.73 -6.38
CA ARG A 370 -7.61 7.01 -6.26
C ARG A 370 -6.99 6.51 -4.96
N PHE A 371 -7.73 5.77 -4.15
CA PHE A 371 -7.31 5.31 -2.81
C PHE A 371 -6.96 6.45 -1.83
N HIS A 372 -7.51 7.63 -2.01
CA HIS A 372 -7.36 8.78 -1.10
C HIS A 372 -8.41 8.75 0.00
N PHE A 373 -8.46 7.67 0.78
CA PHE A 373 -9.50 7.43 1.79
C PHE A 373 -9.55 8.50 2.87
N ASN A 374 -8.41 9.03 3.27
CA ASN A 374 -8.31 10.09 4.28
C ASN A 374 -9.01 11.38 3.84
N THR A 375 -8.90 11.79 2.59
CA THR A 375 -9.59 12.98 2.06
C THR A 375 -11.06 12.70 1.79
N ALA A 376 -11.44 11.47 1.42
CA ALA A 376 -12.83 11.04 1.31
C ALA A 376 -13.55 11.16 2.66
N ILE A 377 -12.97 10.60 3.73
CA ILE A 377 -13.51 10.70 5.10
C ILE A 377 -13.58 12.17 5.55
N SER A 378 -12.54 12.98 5.28
CA SER A 378 -12.57 14.42 5.56
C SER A 378 -13.74 15.12 4.89
N ALA A 379 -14.03 14.81 3.63
CA ALA A 379 -15.15 15.41 2.90
C ALA A 379 -16.51 15.04 3.53
N VAL A 380 -16.67 13.82 4.03
CA VAL A 380 -17.87 13.41 4.79
C VAL A 380 -17.96 14.16 6.11
N MET A 381 -16.83 14.33 6.84
CA MET A 381 -16.79 15.12 8.08
C MET A 381 -17.21 16.57 7.85
N GLU A 382 -16.77 17.17 6.74
CA GLU A 382 -17.18 18.52 6.33
C GLU A 382 -18.68 18.60 6.01
N LEU A 383 -19.24 17.59 5.32
CA LEU A 383 -20.67 17.52 5.05
C LEU A 383 -21.48 17.44 6.36
N VAL A 384 -21.06 16.60 7.30
CA VAL A 384 -21.69 16.51 8.61
C VAL A 384 -21.64 17.86 9.36
N ASN A 385 -20.51 18.58 9.28
CA ASN A 385 -20.40 19.93 9.86
C ASN A 385 -21.41 20.89 9.21
N GLU A 386 -21.54 20.88 7.88
CA GLU A 386 -22.48 21.73 7.14
C GLU A 386 -23.94 21.44 7.53
N ILE A 387 -24.29 20.16 7.69
CA ILE A 387 -25.64 19.78 8.15
C ILE A 387 -25.92 20.36 9.54
N TYR A 388 -24.96 20.35 10.46
CA TYR A 388 -25.14 20.88 11.81
C TYR A 388 -25.38 22.40 11.85
N VAL A 389 -24.75 23.15 10.95
CA VAL A 389 -24.87 24.63 10.89
C VAL A 389 -25.90 25.10 9.88
N SER A 390 -26.53 24.18 9.16
CA SER A 390 -27.50 24.51 8.11
C SER A 390 -28.74 25.20 8.69
N GLU A 391 -29.13 26.31 8.08
CA GLU A 391 -30.34 27.07 8.43
C GLU A 391 -31.64 26.27 8.28
N ILE A 392 -31.62 25.21 7.48
CA ILE A 392 -32.80 24.35 7.22
C ILE A 392 -32.91 23.17 8.16
N LYS A 393 -31.96 22.98 9.09
CA LYS A 393 -31.91 21.80 9.97
C LYS A 393 -33.20 21.64 10.79
N ASP A 394 -33.74 22.75 11.28
CA ASP A 394 -34.92 22.77 12.14
C ASP A 394 -36.21 23.18 11.38
N ASN A 395 -36.14 23.31 10.03
CA ASN A 395 -37.29 23.66 9.22
C ASN A 395 -38.11 22.43 8.85
N ASP A 396 -39.43 22.50 9.13
CA ASP A 396 -40.36 21.37 8.93
C ASP A 396 -41.16 21.46 7.60
N ASP A 397 -40.75 22.32 6.67
CA ASP A 397 -41.32 22.37 5.33
C ASP A 397 -40.87 21.18 4.46
N ASP A 398 -41.67 20.75 3.49
CA ASP A 398 -41.40 19.57 2.66
C ASP A 398 -40.07 19.68 1.90
N GLY A 399 -39.72 20.85 1.36
CA GLY A 399 -38.48 21.05 0.64
C GLY A 399 -37.25 20.89 1.52
N SER A 400 -37.27 21.47 2.72
CA SER A 400 -36.19 21.36 3.70
C SER A 400 -36.02 19.92 4.21
N ARG A 401 -37.12 19.22 4.51
CA ARG A 401 -37.08 17.80 4.90
C ARG A 401 -36.50 16.91 3.81
N ARG A 402 -36.83 17.15 2.54
CA ARG A 402 -36.31 16.35 1.42
C ARG A 402 -34.81 16.58 1.19
N VAL A 403 -34.34 17.83 1.29
CA VAL A 403 -32.89 18.12 1.23
C VAL A 403 -32.17 17.51 2.42
N MET A 404 -32.74 17.57 3.63
CA MET A 404 -32.16 16.96 4.82
C MET A 404 -32.13 15.42 4.70
N ARG A 405 -33.19 14.79 4.17
CA ARG A 405 -33.19 13.35 3.88
C ARG A 405 -32.07 12.98 2.92
N GLU A 406 -31.91 13.70 1.81
CA GLU A 406 -30.85 13.49 0.83
C GLU A 406 -29.47 13.62 1.50
N ALA A 407 -29.27 14.61 2.36
CA ALA A 407 -28.00 14.84 3.04
C ALA A 407 -27.65 13.72 4.04
N VAL A 408 -28.60 13.30 4.88
CA VAL A 408 -28.39 12.24 5.89
C VAL A 408 -28.20 10.89 5.23
N GLU A 409 -29.03 10.56 4.23
CA GLU A 409 -28.90 9.33 3.43
C GLU A 409 -27.55 9.25 2.72
N THR A 410 -27.11 10.35 2.13
CA THR A 410 -25.79 10.44 1.52
C THR A 410 -24.67 10.19 2.52
N VAL A 411 -24.70 10.79 3.71
CA VAL A 411 -23.69 10.53 4.75
C VAL A 411 -23.61 9.05 5.09
N VAL A 412 -24.75 8.37 5.26
CA VAL A 412 -24.81 6.94 5.58
C VAL A 412 -24.18 6.10 4.46
N ILE A 413 -24.59 6.34 3.20
CA ILE A 413 -24.06 5.58 2.06
C ILE A 413 -22.55 5.83 1.89
N LEU A 414 -22.09 7.08 1.95
CA LEU A 414 -20.67 7.41 1.80
C LEU A 414 -19.80 6.89 2.95
N LEU A 415 -20.34 6.68 4.13
CA LEU A 415 -19.64 6.06 5.26
C LEU A 415 -19.59 4.53 5.17
N SER A 416 -20.49 3.89 4.43
CA SER A 416 -20.61 2.43 4.42
C SER A 416 -19.32 1.67 4.08
N PRO A 417 -18.42 2.12 3.17
CA PRO A 417 -17.14 1.45 2.94
C PRO A 417 -16.17 1.55 4.11
N PHE A 418 -16.27 2.59 4.92
CA PHE A 418 -15.36 2.90 6.01
C PHE A 418 -15.85 2.33 7.35
N ALA A 419 -17.14 2.45 7.62
CA ALA A 419 -17.81 2.04 8.85
C ALA A 419 -19.08 1.23 8.51
N PRO A 420 -18.95 -0.01 8.00
CA PRO A 420 -20.06 -0.77 7.42
C PRO A 420 -21.17 -1.14 8.42
N HIS A 421 -20.81 -1.56 9.64
CA HIS A 421 -21.83 -1.94 10.65
C HIS A 421 -22.60 -0.73 11.15
N PHE A 422 -21.89 0.37 11.37
CA PHE A 422 -22.49 1.65 11.75
C PHE A 422 -23.45 2.18 10.67
N ALA A 423 -23.04 2.12 9.41
CA ALA A 423 -23.86 2.56 8.29
C ALA A 423 -25.08 1.66 8.08
N GLU A 424 -24.95 0.34 8.25
CA GLU A 424 -26.05 -0.61 8.14
C GLU A 424 -27.15 -0.33 9.17
N GLU A 425 -26.79 -0.11 10.44
CA GLU A 425 -27.71 0.22 11.52
C GLU A 425 -28.51 1.50 11.22
N LEU A 426 -27.83 2.54 10.75
CA LEU A 426 -28.50 3.79 10.38
C LEU A 426 -29.38 3.65 9.15
N TRP A 427 -28.96 2.83 8.18
CA TRP A 427 -29.71 2.55 6.96
C TRP A 427 -31.01 1.81 7.25
N GLU A 428 -30.96 0.77 8.07
CA GLU A 428 -32.14 0.05 8.53
C GLU A 428 -33.11 0.99 9.28
N ALA A 429 -32.58 1.85 10.15
CA ALA A 429 -33.38 2.83 10.88
C ALA A 429 -34.04 3.88 9.96
N LEU A 430 -33.49 4.18 8.77
CA LEU A 430 -34.14 5.03 7.75
C LEU A 430 -35.37 4.37 7.11
N GLY A 431 -35.62 3.09 7.38
CA GLY A 431 -36.75 2.31 6.91
C GLY A 431 -36.47 1.48 5.65
N ASP A 432 -35.23 1.39 5.23
CA ASP A 432 -34.81 0.55 4.12
C ASP A 432 -34.68 -0.91 4.57
N ARG A 433 -35.21 -1.84 3.73
CA ARG A 433 -35.24 -3.28 4.06
C ARG A 433 -34.07 -4.06 3.49
N GLU A 434 -33.38 -3.51 2.52
CA GLU A 434 -32.18 -4.11 1.93
C GLU A 434 -30.95 -3.51 2.58
N SER A 435 -29.88 -4.32 2.67
CA SER A 435 -28.60 -3.88 3.22
C SER A 435 -28.01 -2.69 2.43
N VAL A 436 -27.40 -1.74 3.13
CA VAL A 436 -26.71 -0.59 2.52
C VAL A 436 -25.65 -1.02 1.50
N ILE A 437 -25.04 -2.19 1.70
CA ILE A 437 -24.00 -2.75 0.78
C ILE A 437 -24.60 -3.06 -0.62
N LYS A 438 -25.90 -3.34 -0.69
CA LYS A 438 -26.60 -3.59 -1.96
C LYS A 438 -27.15 -2.33 -2.61
N THR A 439 -27.11 -1.22 -1.90
CA THR A 439 -27.59 0.06 -2.40
C THR A 439 -26.66 0.59 -3.46
N ARG A 440 -27.24 1.19 -4.51
CA ARG A 440 -26.46 1.83 -5.56
C ARG A 440 -25.68 3.01 -4.98
N TRP A 441 -24.40 3.09 -5.35
CA TRP A 441 -23.58 4.27 -5.03
C TRP A 441 -24.21 5.54 -5.61
N PRO A 442 -24.28 6.64 -4.84
CA PRO A 442 -25.02 7.83 -5.27
C PRO A 442 -24.31 8.55 -6.42
N ASP A 443 -25.08 8.89 -7.45
CA ASP A 443 -24.63 9.80 -8.51
C ASP A 443 -24.75 11.26 -8.01
N TYR A 444 -23.86 12.12 -8.43
CA TYR A 444 -23.99 13.56 -8.15
C TYR A 444 -24.74 14.28 -9.27
N ASP A 445 -25.56 15.28 -8.89
CA ASP A 445 -26.26 16.17 -9.82
C ASP A 445 -25.27 17.21 -10.38
N PRO A 446 -24.95 17.20 -11.69
CA PRO A 446 -24.02 18.15 -12.27
C PRO A 446 -24.43 19.62 -12.12
N GLU A 447 -25.75 19.89 -12.09
CA GLU A 447 -26.27 21.26 -11.92
C GLU A 447 -26.13 21.72 -10.49
N ALA A 448 -26.32 20.82 -9.52
CA ALA A 448 -26.16 21.14 -8.11
C ALA A 448 -24.71 21.46 -7.71
N VAL A 449 -23.71 20.93 -8.42
CA VAL A 449 -22.28 21.23 -8.12
C VAL A 449 -21.78 22.53 -8.74
N LEU A 450 -22.55 23.19 -9.60
CA LEU A 450 -22.16 24.47 -10.19
C LEU A 450 -22.09 25.55 -9.09
N GLU A 451 -21.03 26.29 -9.12
CA GLU A 451 -20.85 27.44 -8.23
C GLU A 451 -21.48 28.67 -8.87
N ASP A 452 -22.29 29.40 -8.10
CA ASP A 452 -22.78 30.70 -8.54
C ASP A 452 -21.67 31.76 -8.49
N GLU A 453 -20.80 31.63 -7.50
CA GLU A 453 -19.68 32.52 -7.26
C GLU A 453 -18.37 31.74 -7.06
N ILE A 454 -17.28 32.31 -7.50
CA ILE A 454 -15.93 31.74 -7.35
C ILE A 454 -15.01 32.76 -6.65
N LEU A 455 -14.14 32.24 -5.79
CA LEU A 455 -13.10 33.01 -5.13
C LEU A 455 -11.86 33.08 -6.03
N ILE A 456 -11.52 34.27 -6.49
CA ILE A 456 -10.32 34.52 -7.29
C ILE A 456 -9.24 35.16 -6.41
N VAL A 457 -8.07 34.54 -6.40
CA VAL A 457 -6.89 35.09 -5.75
C VAL A 457 -6.30 36.18 -6.65
N VAL A 458 -6.07 37.40 -6.12
CA VAL A 458 -5.45 38.48 -6.88
C VAL A 458 -4.02 38.72 -6.37
N GLN A 459 -3.09 38.58 -7.29
CA GLN A 459 -1.66 38.81 -7.06
C GLN A 459 -1.18 40.08 -7.78
N VAL A 460 -0.19 40.74 -7.21
CA VAL A 460 0.57 41.81 -7.88
C VAL A 460 2.05 41.41 -7.82
N ASN A 461 2.67 41.29 -8.99
CA ASN A 461 4.04 40.80 -9.15
C ASN A 461 4.31 39.48 -8.41
N GLY A 462 3.38 38.50 -8.56
CA GLY A 462 3.46 37.17 -7.97
C GLY A 462 3.16 37.07 -6.46
N ARG A 463 2.84 38.18 -5.79
CA ARG A 463 2.52 38.20 -4.35
C ARG A 463 1.02 38.35 -4.15
N LEU A 464 0.42 37.49 -3.31
CA LEU A 464 -0.99 37.62 -2.91
C LEU A 464 -1.26 39.00 -2.32
N ARG A 465 -2.28 39.71 -2.84
CA ARG A 465 -2.68 41.04 -2.40
C ARG A 465 -4.15 41.15 -2.04
N ASP A 466 -4.99 40.40 -2.72
CA ASP A 466 -6.42 40.39 -2.44
C ASP A 466 -7.08 39.05 -2.79
N ARG A 467 -8.33 38.88 -2.35
CA ARG A 467 -9.22 37.78 -2.72
C ARG A 467 -10.58 38.40 -3.05
N ILE A 468 -11.07 38.14 -4.24
CA ILE A 468 -12.35 38.69 -4.71
C ILE A 468 -13.31 37.51 -5.00
N THR A 469 -14.56 37.67 -4.58
CA THR A 469 -15.63 36.76 -4.93
C THR A 469 -16.38 37.34 -6.13
N ILE A 470 -16.53 36.57 -7.18
CA ILE A 470 -17.16 36.97 -8.43
C ILE A 470 -18.11 35.90 -8.92
N PRO A 471 -19.17 36.24 -9.70
CA PRO A 471 -20.01 35.25 -10.36
C PRO A 471 -19.20 34.27 -11.21
N ALA A 472 -19.51 32.97 -11.09
CA ALA A 472 -18.80 31.93 -11.84
C ALA A 472 -19.05 32.00 -13.36
N SER A 473 -20.10 32.72 -13.75
CA SER A 473 -20.48 32.96 -15.15
C SER A 473 -19.60 34.03 -15.84
N TYR A 474 -18.75 34.75 -15.08
CA TYR A 474 -17.92 35.80 -15.67
C TYR A 474 -16.87 35.24 -16.63
N GLY A 475 -16.80 35.85 -17.82
CA GLY A 475 -15.76 35.59 -18.80
C GLY A 475 -14.39 36.14 -18.35
N GLU A 476 -13.33 35.75 -19.05
CA GLU A 476 -11.94 36.12 -18.70
C GLU A 476 -11.73 37.62 -18.57
N GLU A 477 -12.32 38.42 -19.44
CA GLU A 477 -12.17 39.90 -19.42
C GLU A 477 -12.93 40.53 -18.24
N GLU A 478 -14.08 39.97 -17.88
CA GLU A 478 -14.84 40.41 -16.73
C GLU A 478 -14.07 40.14 -15.41
N VAL A 479 -13.47 38.93 -15.31
CA VAL A 479 -12.65 38.54 -14.17
C VAL A 479 -11.44 39.47 -14.01
N LYS A 480 -10.72 39.77 -15.10
CA LYS A 480 -9.59 40.74 -15.09
C LYS A 480 -10.05 42.11 -14.67
N MET A 481 -11.17 42.58 -15.20
CA MET A 481 -11.74 43.90 -14.85
C MET A 481 -12.13 43.98 -13.38
N TRP A 482 -12.76 42.93 -12.81
CA TRP A 482 -13.14 42.91 -11.40
C TRP A 482 -11.91 42.87 -10.48
N ALA A 483 -10.87 42.12 -10.85
CA ALA A 483 -9.61 42.11 -10.12
C ALA A 483 -8.96 43.50 -10.04
N LEU A 484 -8.99 44.25 -11.15
CA LEU A 484 -8.47 45.64 -11.20
C LEU A 484 -9.35 46.64 -10.47
N LYS A 485 -10.65 46.40 -10.31
CA LYS A 485 -11.60 47.25 -9.58
C LYS A 485 -11.48 47.11 -8.07
N SER A 486 -10.87 46.06 -7.54
CA SER A 486 -10.66 45.90 -6.09
C SER A 486 -9.94 47.11 -5.52
N GLU A 487 -10.47 47.69 -4.44
CA GLU A 487 -9.92 48.88 -3.79
C GLU A 487 -8.47 48.67 -3.33
N ARG A 488 -8.16 47.48 -2.80
CA ARG A 488 -6.80 47.10 -2.38
C ARG A 488 -5.84 47.04 -3.56
N ILE A 489 -6.28 46.51 -4.67
CA ILE A 489 -5.45 46.39 -5.88
C ILE A 489 -5.26 47.78 -6.51
N ARG A 490 -6.32 48.57 -6.65
CA ARG A 490 -6.22 49.93 -7.19
C ARG A 490 -5.16 50.77 -6.47
N LYS A 491 -5.15 50.78 -5.14
CA LYS A 491 -4.13 51.48 -4.33
C LYS A 491 -2.70 51.00 -4.58
N LEU A 492 -2.51 49.75 -4.93
CA LEU A 492 -1.18 49.14 -5.15
C LEU A 492 -0.65 49.34 -6.57
N VAL A 493 -1.53 49.53 -7.55
CA VAL A 493 -1.14 49.75 -8.95
C VAL A 493 -1.25 51.22 -9.38
N GLU A 494 -1.76 52.09 -8.51
CA GLU A 494 -1.88 53.53 -8.76
C GLU A 494 -0.50 54.14 -9.10
N GLY A 495 -0.43 54.85 -10.24
CA GLY A 495 0.81 55.45 -10.74
C GLY A 495 1.81 54.48 -11.37
N LYS A 496 1.46 53.20 -11.52
CA LYS A 496 2.31 52.20 -12.17
C LYS A 496 1.73 51.79 -13.52
N GLU A 497 2.62 51.51 -14.47
CA GLU A 497 2.24 50.94 -15.76
C GLU A 497 1.97 49.44 -15.63
N ILE A 498 0.75 49.03 -15.95
CA ILE A 498 0.39 47.61 -15.96
C ILE A 498 0.89 46.98 -17.28
N LYS A 499 1.94 46.17 -17.18
CA LYS A 499 2.55 45.50 -18.33
C LYS A 499 1.75 44.30 -18.81
N ARG A 500 1.16 43.54 -17.89
CA ARG A 500 0.43 42.30 -18.20
C ARG A 500 -0.52 41.91 -17.07
N VAL A 501 -1.70 41.38 -17.45
CA VAL A 501 -2.64 40.73 -16.52
C VAL A 501 -2.76 39.25 -16.94
N ILE A 502 -2.29 38.35 -16.10
CA ILE A 502 -2.28 36.91 -16.34
C ILE A 502 -3.43 36.31 -15.57
N LEU A 503 -4.32 35.60 -16.24
CA LEU A 503 -5.43 34.88 -15.64
C LEU A 503 -5.14 33.37 -15.67
N VAL A 504 -5.29 32.71 -14.52
CA VAL A 504 -5.47 31.27 -14.43
C VAL A 504 -6.94 31.04 -14.17
N PRO A 505 -7.68 30.42 -15.12
CA PRO A 505 -9.13 30.29 -15.03
C PRO A 505 -9.60 29.70 -13.70
N LYS A 506 -10.60 30.31 -13.09
CA LYS A 506 -11.22 29.94 -11.81
C LYS A 506 -10.26 29.86 -10.60
N LYS A 507 -9.04 30.39 -10.68
CA LYS A 507 -8.05 30.29 -9.61
C LYS A 507 -7.44 31.63 -9.22
N LEU A 508 -6.79 32.31 -10.14
CA LEU A 508 -6.06 33.54 -9.80
C LEU A 508 -5.92 34.52 -10.98
N VAL A 509 -5.76 35.80 -10.62
CA VAL A 509 -5.31 36.86 -11.51
C VAL A 509 -3.99 37.39 -10.98
N ASN A 510 -2.94 37.45 -11.82
CA ASN A 510 -1.67 38.07 -11.47
C ASN A 510 -1.44 39.31 -12.33
N ILE A 511 -1.36 40.46 -11.70
CA ILE A 511 -1.12 41.78 -12.32
C ILE A 511 0.37 42.06 -12.23
N VAL A 512 1.00 42.25 -13.38
CA VAL A 512 2.42 42.58 -13.49
C VAL A 512 2.57 44.08 -13.81
N CYS A 513 3.21 44.82 -12.94
CA CYS A 513 3.48 46.26 -13.06
C CYS A 513 4.98 46.51 -13.16
#